data_4c831305c4d3c9174a4870de9d3ba5ab
#
_entry.id   4c831305c4d3c9174a4870de9d3ba5ab
#
_cell.length_a   1.000
_cell.length_b   1.000
_cell.length_c   1.000
_cell.angle_alpha   90.00
_cell.angle_beta   90.00
_cell.angle_gamma   90.00
#
_symmetry.space_group_name_H-M   'P 1'
#
loop_
_entity.id
_entity.type
_entity.pdbx_description
1 polymer ?
#
loop_
_entity_poly.entity_id
_entity_poly.type
_entity_poly.pdbx_seq_one_letter_code
_entity_poly.pdbx_strand_id
1 'polypeptide(L)'
;MKTYVLKVEPFTKFDEPKAQALKPLEEAAEVFGAWQASGIDGAGSITPEMREDIVYECFDTIQSCVNLLESIGTTDAELRDSARKVYANNVERGRYDPY
;
A
#
# COMPACT_ATOMS: atom_id res chain seq x y z
N MET A 1 0.27 13.54 -15.59
CA MET A 1 -0.07 12.71 -14.40
C MET A 1 1.18 12.10 -13.80
N LYS A 2 1.20 11.99 -12.48
CA LYS A 2 2.31 11.37 -11.79
C LYS A 2 2.00 9.89 -11.54
N THR A 3 2.93 9.02 -11.88
CA THR A 3 2.82 7.60 -11.59
C THR A 3 3.94 7.21 -10.64
N TYR A 4 3.60 6.48 -9.58
CA TYR A 4 4.60 5.94 -8.68
C TYR A 4 5.05 4.59 -9.21
N VAL A 5 6.35 4.45 -9.39
CA VAL A 5 6.95 3.18 -9.76
C VAL A 5 7.73 2.66 -8.55
N LEU A 6 7.27 1.56 -8.00
CA LEU A 6 7.83 0.99 -6.78
C LEU A 6 8.47 -0.36 -7.10
N LYS A 7 9.66 -0.58 -6.56
CA LYS A 7 10.32 -1.87 -6.68
C LYS A 7 10.21 -2.60 -5.34
N VAL A 8 9.32 -3.58 -5.28
CA VAL A 8 9.08 -4.36 -4.07
C VAL A 8 9.13 -5.84 -4.43
N GLU A 9 10.06 -6.56 -3.81
CA GLU A 9 10.20 -7.98 -4.03
C GLU A 9 9.52 -8.76 -2.90
N PRO A 10 8.77 -9.82 -3.23
CA PRO A 10 8.17 -10.64 -2.18
C PRO A 10 9.25 -11.35 -1.37
N PHE A 11 8.92 -11.68 -0.12
CA PHE A 11 9.80 -12.51 0.68
C PHE A 11 9.89 -13.91 0.08
N THR A 12 10.96 -14.60 0.36
CA THR A 12 11.14 -16.00 -0.04
C THR A 12 10.64 -16.98 1.01
N LYS A 13 10.37 -16.49 2.21
CA LYS A 13 9.84 -17.29 3.32
C LYS A 13 8.52 -16.68 3.77
N PHE A 14 7.47 -17.47 3.70
CA PHE A 14 6.13 -17.03 4.04
C PHE A 14 5.56 -17.83 5.20
N ASP A 15 4.70 -17.20 5.96
CA ASP A 15 3.76 -17.91 6.83
C ASP A 15 2.66 -18.54 5.97
N GLU A 16 1.77 -19.27 6.59
CA GLU A 16 0.64 -19.85 5.90
C GLU A 16 -0.25 -18.76 5.25
N PRO A 17 -1.03 -19.08 4.22
CA PRO A 17 -1.81 -18.08 3.48
C PRO A 17 -2.74 -17.23 4.34
N LYS A 18 -3.36 -17.81 5.37
CA LYS A 18 -4.23 -17.05 6.25
C LYS A 18 -3.47 -15.97 7.02
N ALA A 19 -2.29 -16.31 7.53
CA ALA A 19 -1.45 -15.33 8.22
C ALA A 19 -1.00 -14.24 7.27
N GLN A 20 -0.64 -14.60 6.03
CA GLN A 20 -0.30 -13.61 5.01
C GLN A 20 -1.48 -12.68 4.68
N ALA A 21 -2.69 -13.20 4.66
CA ALA A 21 -3.88 -12.40 4.39
C ALA A 21 -4.21 -11.41 5.51
N LEU A 22 -3.82 -11.71 6.75
CA LEU A 22 -4.03 -10.81 7.88
C LEU A 22 -2.98 -9.69 7.96
N LYS A 23 -1.80 -9.90 7.41
CA LYS A 23 -0.71 -8.91 7.49
C LYS A 23 -1.07 -7.53 6.93
N PRO A 24 -1.68 -7.40 5.75
CA PRO A 24 -2.06 -6.08 5.25
C PRO A 24 -2.96 -5.30 6.22
N LEU A 25 -3.85 -5.98 6.92
CA LEU A 25 -4.70 -5.32 7.91
C LEU A 25 -3.87 -4.81 9.10
N GLU A 26 -2.96 -5.63 9.63
CA GLU A 26 -2.09 -5.24 10.73
C GLU A 26 -1.21 -4.05 10.33
N GLU A 27 -0.59 -4.11 9.16
CA GLU A 27 0.29 -3.04 8.69
C GLU A 27 -0.49 -1.76 8.40
N ALA A 28 -1.69 -1.87 7.87
CA ALA A 28 -2.54 -0.69 7.64
C ALA A 28 -2.86 0.03 8.95
N ALA A 29 -3.08 -0.72 10.03
CA ALA A 29 -3.30 -0.12 11.35
C ALA A 29 -2.08 0.68 11.80
N GLU A 30 -0.87 0.21 11.50
CA GLU A 30 0.36 0.91 11.84
C GLU A 30 0.54 2.20 11.03
N VAL A 31 0.07 2.22 9.77
CA VAL A 31 0.05 3.46 8.97
C VAL A 31 -0.79 4.52 9.69
N PHE A 32 -1.98 4.15 10.12
CA PHE A 32 -2.86 5.08 10.82
C PHE A 32 -2.26 5.52 12.16
N GLY A 33 -1.62 4.59 12.87
CA GLY A 33 -0.93 4.90 14.12
C GLY A 33 0.19 5.92 13.93
N ALA A 34 0.98 5.78 12.88
CA ALA A 34 2.04 6.75 12.55
C ALA A 34 1.46 8.12 12.20
N TRP A 35 0.35 8.14 11.48
CA TRP A 35 -0.36 9.37 11.16
C TRP A 35 -0.87 10.06 12.44
N GLN A 36 -1.52 9.33 13.33
CA GLN A 36 -2.02 9.87 14.58
C GLN A 36 -0.89 10.40 15.46
N ALA A 37 0.21 9.65 15.56
CA ALA A 37 1.37 10.05 16.36
C ALA A 37 2.02 11.33 15.83
N SER A 38 1.85 11.63 14.55
CA SER A 38 2.42 12.86 13.95
C SER A 38 1.71 14.14 14.40
N GLY A 39 0.50 14.03 14.94
CA GLY A 39 -0.27 15.21 15.35
C GLY A 39 -0.69 16.11 14.20
N ILE A 40 -0.76 15.60 12.98
CA ILE A 40 -1.06 16.40 11.78
C ILE A 40 -2.51 16.87 11.74
N ASP A 41 -3.33 16.52 12.71
CA ASP A 41 -4.74 16.92 12.73
C ASP A 41 -4.91 18.43 12.67
N GLY A 42 -4.74 18.93 11.49
CA GLY A 42 -5.24 20.23 11.09
C GLY A 42 -4.37 21.43 11.40
N ALA A 43 -3.29 21.35 12.14
CA ALA A 43 -2.57 22.58 12.52
C ALA A 43 -1.06 22.49 12.56
N GLY A 44 -0.48 21.33 12.36
CA GLY A 44 0.96 21.17 12.47
C GLY A 44 1.63 20.84 11.16
N SER A 45 2.85 21.32 10.99
CA SER A 45 3.69 20.87 9.89
C SER A 45 4.24 19.49 10.23
N ILE A 46 4.22 18.59 9.26
CA ILE A 46 4.84 17.29 9.42
C ILE A 46 6.37 17.46 9.47
N THR A 47 7.00 16.92 10.50
CA THR A 47 8.46 16.93 10.56
C THR A 47 9.06 15.87 9.63
N PRO A 48 10.36 16.00 9.27
CA PRO A 48 11.00 14.95 8.46
C PRO A 48 10.92 13.56 9.10
N GLU A 49 11.05 13.46 10.42
CA GLU A 49 10.99 12.19 11.14
C GLU A 49 9.59 11.57 11.07
N MET A 50 8.56 12.38 11.25
CA MET A 50 7.16 11.93 11.14
C MET A 50 6.85 11.46 9.72
N ARG A 51 7.35 12.19 8.73
CA ARG A 51 7.19 11.82 7.33
C ARG A 51 7.85 10.48 7.04
N GLU A 52 9.06 10.29 7.53
CA GLU A 52 9.80 9.03 7.35
C GLU A 52 9.03 7.85 7.95
N ASP A 53 8.47 8.02 9.15
CA ASP A 53 7.69 6.96 9.80
C ASP A 53 6.46 6.59 8.98
N ILE A 54 5.73 7.58 8.49
CA ILE A 54 4.53 7.33 7.68
C ILE A 54 4.90 6.62 6.37
N VAL A 55 5.94 7.08 5.70
CA VAL A 55 6.42 6.46 4.46
C VAL A 55 6.84 5.01 4.72
N TYR A 56 7.58 4.78 5.80
CA TYR A 56 8.02 3.44 6.17
C TYR A 56 6.83 2.50 6.37
N GLU A 57 5.83 2.92 7.13
CA GLU A 57 4.66 2.09 7.39
C GLU A 57 3.83 1.84 6.13
N CYS A 58 3.75 2.81 5.23
CA CYS A 58 3.12 2.60 3.92
C CYS A 58 3.85 1.52 3.12
N PHE A 59 5.19 1.53 3.12
CA PHE A 59 5.96 0.51 2.43
C PHE A 59 5.80 -0.88 3.05
N ASP A 60 5.74 -0.97 4.38
CA ASP A 60 5.47 -2.24 5.04
C ASP A 60 4.11 -2.81 4.62
N THR A 61 3.11 -1.93 4.47
CA THR A 61 1.80 -2.34 3.99
C THR A 61 1.86 -2.86 2.56
N ILE A 62 2.56 -2.14 1.69
CA ILE A 62 2.77 -2.57 0.30
C ILE A 62 3.52 -3.91 0.26
N GLN A 63 4.57 -4.05 1.07
CA GLN A 63 5.33 -5.30 1.15
C GLN A 63 4.42 -6.47 1.56
N SER A 64 3.56 -6.26 2.55
CA SER A 64 2.64 -7.31 3.01
C SER A 64 1.64 -7.72 1.92
N CYS A 65 1.17 -6.77 1.13
CA CYS A 65 0.30 -7.06 -0.01
C CYS A 65 1.03 -7.85 -1.09
N VAL A 66 2.28 -7.48 -1.40
CA VAL A 66 3.10 -8.18 -2.38
C VAL A 66 3.36 -9.62 -1.94
N ASN A 67 3.65 -9.82 -0.65
CA ASN A 67 3.86 -11.14 -0.09
C ASN A 67 2.60 -12.02 -0.21
N LEU A 68 1.45 -11.45 0.07
CA LEU A 68 0.18 -12.18 -0.09
C LEU A 68 -0.04 -12.58 -1.54
N LEU A 69 0.16 -11.65 -2.48
CA LEU A 69 0.00 -11.93 -3.91
C LEU A 69 0.91 -13.08 -4.35
N GLU A 70 2.15 -13.08 -3.90
CA GLU A 70 3.10 -14.16 -4.21
C GLU A 70 2.65 -15.49 -3.59
N SER A 71 2.17 -15.46 -2.35
CA SER A 71 1.78 -16.67 -1.64
C SER A 71 0.59 -17.38 -2.28
N ILE A 72 -0.26 -16.67 -3.01
CA ILE A 72 -1.40 -17.26 -3.73
C ILE A 72 -1.09 -17.52 -5.21
N GLY A 73 0.16 -17.32 -5.63
CA GLY A 73 0.60 -17.62 -6.99
C GLY A 73 0.11 -16.65 -8.05
N THR A 74 -0.06 -15.39 -7.70
CA THR A 74 -0.53 -14.37 -8.65
C THR A 74 0.41 -14.25 -9.85
N THR A 75 -0.15 -14.21 -11.04
CA THR A 75 0.61 -14.07 -12.29
C THR A 75 0.72 -12.60 -12.70
N ASP A 76 1.69 -12.30 -13.57
CA ASP A 76 1.83 -10.95 -14.13
C ASP A 76 0.57 -10.52 -14.88
N ALA A 77 -0.07 -11.45 -15.60
CA ALA A 77 -1.30 -11.16 -16.33
C ALA A 77 -2.43 -10.75 -15.38
N GLU A 78 -2.56 -11.45 -14.26
CA GLU A 78 -3.55 -11.12 -13.23
C GLU A 78 -3.30 -9.75 -12.63
N LEU A 79 -2.03 -9.44 -12.35
CA LEU A 79 -1.66 -8.13 -11.80
C LEU A 79 -2.02 -6.99 -12.76
N ARG A 80 -1.64 -7.14 -14.03
CA ARG A 80 -1.95 -6.13 -15.04
C ARG A 80 -3.45 -5.95 -15.23
N ASP A 81 -4.19 -7.03 -15.26
CA ASP A 81 -5.63 -6.99 -15.43
C ASP A 81 -6.32 -6.29 -14.26
N SER A 82 -5.94 -6.66 -13.04
CA SER A 82 -6.50 -6.04 -11.84
C SER A 82 -6.14 -4.56 -11.74
N ALA A 83 -4.91 -4.20 -12.10
CA ALA A 83 -4.47 -2.81 -12.09
C ALA A 83 -5.33 -1.96 -13.04
N ARG A 84 -5.63 -2.49 -14.24
CA ARG A 84 -6.49 -1.81 -15.19
C ARG A 84 -7.91 -1.64 -14.66
N LYS A 85 -8.45 -2.67 -14.02
CA LYS A 85 -9.80 -2.62 -13.44
C LYS A 85 -9.90 -1.59 -12.32
N VAL A 86 -8.91 -1.56 -11.44
CA VAL A 86 -8.86 -0.58 -10.35
C VAL A 86 -8.77 0.83 -10.92
N TYR A 87 -7.90 1.04 -11.90
CA TYR A 87 -7.76 2.34 -12.54
C TYR A 87 -9.08 2.78 -13.19
N ALA A 88 -9.71 1.89 -13.96
CA ALA A 88 -10.98 2.20 -14.64
C ALA A 88 -12.08 2.56 -13.64
N ASN A 89 -12.18 1.82 -12.53
CA ASN A 89 -13.14 2.14 -11.47
C ASN A 89 -12.88 3.51 -10.87
N ASN A 90 -11.63 3.87 -10.67
CA ASN A 90 -11.29 5.17 -10.09
C ASN A 90 -11.55 6.32 -11.06
N VAL A 91 -11.35 6.10 -12.36
CA VAL A 91 -11.75 7.07 -13.38
C VAL A 91 -13.26 7.28 -13.34
N GLU A 92 -14.02 6.20 -13.31
CA GLU A 92 -15.48 6.26 -13.27
C GLU A 92 -16.00 6.98 -12.03
N ARG A 93 -15.31 6.80 -10.90
CA ARG A 93 -15.66 7.50 -9.66
C ARG A 93 -15.20 8.96 -9.61
N GLY A 94 -14.61 9.46 -10.67
CA GLY A 94 -14.16 10.85 -10.74
C GLY A 94 -12.94 11.17 -9.89
N ARG A 95 -12.09 10.18 -9.63
CA ARG A 95 -10.93 10.37 -8.74
C ARG A 95 -9.73 10.99 -9.42
N TYR A 96 -9.77 11.16 -10.74
CA TYR A 96 -8.73 11.81 -11.50
C TYR A 96 -9.31 12.99 -12.23
N ASP A 97 -8.56 14.07 -12.26
CA ASP A 97 -8.94 15.24 -13.07
C ASP A 97 -8.84 14.87 -14.56
N PRO A 98 -9.73 15.41 -15.40
CA PRO A 98 -9.66 15.13 -16.83
C PRO A 98 -8.44 15.76 -17.50
N TYR A 99 -7.48 16.28 -16.85
CA TYR A 99 -6.19 16.89 -17.25
C TYR A 99 -5.86 18.14 -16.49
#